data_5436846294851a0569726e24851a6033
#
_entry.id   5436846294851a0569726e24851a6033
#
_cell.length_a   1.000
_cell.length_b   1.000
_cell.length_c   1.000
_cell.angle_alpha   90.00
_cell.angle_beta   90.00
_cell.angle_gamma   90.00
#
_symmetry.space_group_name_H-M   'P 1'
#
loop_
_entity.id
_entity.type
_entity.pdbx_description
1 polymer ?
#
loop_
_entity_poly.entity_id
_entity_poly.type
_entity_poly.pdbx_seq_one_letter_code
_entity_poly.pdbx_strand_id
1 'polypeptide(L)'
;MDIASRLKKLRTAKGYSVYKLSQESGVSETHIRDLERGDRNPSLDTIDRIAKTFGITLSEFLNEDETVSYVTASEKELLDCYRSMPSNRSDALLAFLKTL
;
A
#
# COMPACT_ATOMS: atom_id res chain seq x y z
N MET A 1 -12.52 9.81 8.07
CA MET A 1 -11.99 8.89 7.05
C MET A 1 -13.00 7.82 6.73
N ASP A 2 -13.23 7.56 5.46
CA ASP A 2 -14.05 6.44 5.01
C ASP A 2 -13.12 5.25 4.69
N ILE A 3 -13.04 4.30 5.62
CA ILE A 3 -12.16 3.13 5.49
C ILE A 3 -12.63 2.23 4.34
N ALA A 4 -13.92 2.12 4.11
CA ALA A 4 -14.48 1.32 3.02
C ALA A 4 -13.96 1.80 1.66
N SER A 5 -14.11 3.08 1.39
CA SER A 5 -13.60 3.70 0.14
C SER A 5 -12.10 3.61 0.04
N ARG A 6 -11.39 3.81 1.14
CA ARG A 6 -9.94 3.74 1.20
C ARG A 6 -9.43 2.35 0.84
N LEU A 7 -10.03 1.31 1.43
CA LEU A 7 -9.67 -0.07 1.15
C LEU A 7 -9.88 -0.41 -0.32
N LYS A 8 -11.04 -0.07 -0.87
CA LYS A 8 -11.37 -0.35 -2.27
C LYS A 8 -10.41 0.38 -3.22
N LYS A 9 -10.10 1.64 -2.93
CA LYS A 9 -9.19 2.45 -3.73
C LYS A 9 -7.78 1.84 -3.75
N LEU A 10 -7.25 1.45 -2.58
CA LEU A 10 -5.93 0.82 -2.49
C LEU A 10 -5.91 -0.53 -3.18
N ARG A 11 -6.94 -1.35 -2.98
CA ARG A 11 -7.03 -2.67 -3.60
C ARG A 11 -7.00 -2.57 -5.12
N THR A 12 -7.84 -1.71 -5.69
CA THR A 12 -7.90 -1.51 -7.15
C THR A 12 -6.61 -0.91 -7.69
N ALA A 13 -6.03 0.05 -6.99
CA ALA A 13 -4.77 0.68 -7.39
C ALA A 13 -3.60 -0.33 -7.42
N LYS A 14 -3.61 -1.30 -6.51
CA LYS A 14 -2.61 -2.37 -6.45
C LYS A 14 -2.92 -3.54 -7.39
N GLY A 15 -4.06 -3.53 -8.07
CA GLY A 15 -4.47 -4.58 -8.99
C GLY A 15 -4.91 -5.87 -8.30
N TYR A 16 -5.36 -5.82 -7.05
CA TYR A 16 -5.83 -7.00 -6.33
C TYR A 16 -7.32 -7.22 -6.52
N SER A 17 -7.69 -8.48 -6.84
CA SER A 17 -9.07 -8.92 -6.68
C SER A 17 -9.37 -9.14 -5.19
N VAL A 18 -10.66 -9.21 -4.84
CA VAL A 18 -11.06 -9.57 -3.47
C VAL A 18 -10.50 -10.94 -3.10
N TYR A 19 -10.56 -11.89 -4.03
CA TYR A 19 -10.01 -13.23 -3.82
C TYR A 19 -8.51 -13.19 -3.50
N LYS A 20 -7.73 -12.49 -4.31
CA LYS A 20 -6.28 -12.39 -4.10
C LYS A 20 -5.95 -11.73 -2.76
N LEU A 21 -6.64 -10.66 -2.42
CA LEU A 21 -6.45 -9.99 -1.14
C LEU A 21 -6.78 -10.94 0.02
N SER A 22 -7.87 -11.71 -0.09
CA SER A 22 -8.23 -12.70 0.91
C SER A 22 -7.15 -13.75 1.10
N GLN A 23 -6.64 -14.30 -0.01
CA GLN A 23 -5.61 -15.35 0.05
C GLN A 23 -4.31 -14.84 0.70
N GLU A 24 -3.90 -13.63 0.41
CA GLU A 24 -2.62 -13.11 0.89
C GLU A 24 -2.71 -12.50 2.29
N SER A 25 -3.85 -11.92 2.66
CA SER A 25 -4.01 -11.27 3.96
C SER A 25 -4.51 -12.20 5.06
N GLY A 26 -5.15 -13.30 4.69
CA GLY A 26 -5.82 -14.17 5.65
C GLY A 26 -7.18 -13.66 6.11
N VAL A 27 -7.66 -12.58 5.52
CA VAL A 27 -9.01 -12.04 5.80
C VAL A 27 -9.98 -12.64 4.81
N SER A 28 -11.15 -13.12 5.27
CA SER A 28 -12.12 -13.79 4.39
C SER A 28 -12.67 -12.83 3.33
N GLU A 29 -13.04 -13.38 2.17
CA GLU A 29 -13.65 -12.59 1.09
C GLU A 29 -14.92 -11.89 1.55
N THR A 30 -15.77 -12.60 2.30
CA THR A 30 -17.00 -12.04 2.85
C THR A 30 -16.70 -10.82 3.73
N HIS A 31 -15.69 -10.94 4.60
CA HIS A 31 -15.30 -9.84 5.47
C HIS A 31 -14.77 -8.65 4.65
N ILE A 32 -13.93 -8.90 3.64
CA ILE A 32 -13.42 -7.84 2.76
C ILE A 32 -14.57 -7.13 2.05
N ARG A 33 -15.54 -7.87 1.51
CA ARG A 33 -16.70 -7.27 0.84
C ARG A 33 -17.54 -6.44 1.80
N ASP A 34 -17.76 -6.93 3.03
CA ASP A 34 -18.49 -6.19 4.04
C ASP A 34 -17.78 -4.90 4.43
N LEU A 35 -16.45 -4.93 4.54
CA LEU A 35 -15.65 -3.74 4.83
C LEU A 35 -15.74 -2.72 3.70
N GLU A 36 -15.66 -3.15 2.45
CA GLU A 36 -15.73 -2.26 1.29
C GLU A 36 -17.13 -1.66 1.08
N ARG A 37 -18.18 -2.34 1.56
CA ARG A 37 -19.53 -1.78 1.54
C ARG A 37 -19.82 -0.85 2.70
N GLY A 38 -18.94 -0.80 3.69
CA GLY A 38 -19.14 -0.02 4.90
C GLY A 38 -20.10 -0.66 5.90
N ASP A 39 -20.42 -1.95 5.73
CA ASP A 39 -21.33 -2.68 6.62
C ASP A 39 -20.70 -3.06 7.95
N ARG A 40 -19.37 -3.00 8.03
CA ARG A 40 -18.62 -3.33 9.25
C ARG A 40 -17.48 -2.36 9.46
N ASN A 41 -17.19 -2.09 10.74
CA ASN A 41 -15.98 -1.39 11.14
C ASN A 41 -14.86 -2.41 11.32
N PRO A 42 -13.73 -2.26 10.62
CA PRO A 42 -12.62 -3.19 10.79
C PRO A 42 -11.90 -2.97 12.11
N SER A 43 -11.33 -4.06 12.66
CA SER A 43 -10.40 -3.96 13.77
C SER A 43 -9.05 -3.44 13.26
N LEU A 44 -8.23 -2.89 14.16
CA LEU A 44 -6.88 -2.47 13.80
C LEU A 44 -6.04 -3.64 13.30
N ASP A 45 -6.24 -4.84 13.86
CA ASP A 45 -5.56 -6.05 13.40
C ASP A 45 -5.90 -6.36 11.94
N THR A 46 -7.17 -6.28 11.57
CA THR A 46 -7.61 -6.51 10.18
C THR A 46 -7.00 -5.49 9.22
N ILE A 47 -7.02 -4.21 9.59
CA ILE A 47 -6.43 -3.15 8.77
C ILE A 47 -4.92 -3.36 8.62
N ASP A 48 -4.24 -3.73 9.71
CA ASP A 48 -2.80 -3.96 9.70
C ASP A 48 -2.43 -5.13 8.77
N ARG A 49 -3.19 -6.22 8.81
CA ARG A 49 -2.99 -7.37 7.91
C ARG A 49 -3.14 -6.98 6.45
N ILE A 50 -4.17 -6.20 6.13
CA ILE A 50 -4.43 -5.73 4.78
C ILE A 50 -3.33 -4.76 4.34
N ALA A 51 -2.93 -3.83 5.19
CA ALA A 51 -1.85 -2.89 4.90
C ALA A 51 -0.54 -3.63 4.61
N LYS A 52 -0.19 -4.61 5.41
CA LYS A 52 1.00 -5.45 5.19
C LYS A 52 0.96 -6.18 3.86
N THR A 53 -0.22 -6.69 3.49
CA THR A 53 -0.40 -7.36 2.19
C THR A 53 -0.14 -6.39 1.04
N PHE A 54 -0.55 -5.14 1.17
CA PHE A 54 -0.27 -4.11 0.18
C PHE A 54 1.18 -3.57 0.24
N GLY A 55 1.95 -3.96 1.24
CA GLY A 55 3.33 -3.49 1.41
C GLY A 55 3.42 -2.08 1.97
N ILE A 56 2.39 -1.63 2.67
CA ILE A 56 2.37 -0.32 3.33
C ILE A 56 2.21 -0.46 4.83
N THR A 57 2.52 0.60 5.56
CA THR A 57 2.32 0.63 7.02
C THR A 57 0.86 0.95 7.34
N LEU A 58 0.45 0.64 8.57
CA LEU A 58 -0.86 1.04 9.08
C LEU A 58 -1.04 2.56 8.99
N SER A 59 -0.01 3.31 9.33
CA SER A 59 -0.02 4.77 9.23
C SER A 59 -0.27 5.25 7.81
N GLU A 60 0.40 4.66 6.83
CA GLU A 60 0.20 4.98 5.42
C GLU A 60 -1.21 4.62 4.94
N PHE A 61 -1.75 3.50 5.42
CA PHE A 61 -3.12 3.12 5.10
C PHE A 61 -4.12 4.17 5.60
N LEU A 62 -3.90 4.69 6.80
CA LEU A 62 -4.80 5.66 7.44
C LEU A 62 -4.57 7.10 6.97
N ASN A 63 -3.55 7.33 6.16
CA ASN A 63 -3.21 8.67 5.67
C ASN A 63 -4.07 9.04 4.45
N GLU A 64 -4.88 10.09 4.59
CA GLU A 64 -5.74 10.57 3.52
C GLU A 64 -5.10 11.68 2.67
N ASP A 65 -3.88 12.07 2.98
CA ASP A 65 -3.18 13.10 2.23
C ASP A 65 -2.79 12.58 0.85
N GLU A 66 -3.46 13.06 -0.18
CA GLU A 66 -3.24 12.64 -1.58
C GLU A 66 -1.89 13.09 -2.13
N THR A 67 -1.20 14.00 -1.44
CA THR A 67 0.15 14.40 -1.83
C THR A 67 1.21 13.38 -1.44
N VAL A 68 0.86 12.43 -0.57
CA VAL A 68 1.74 11.36 -0.14
C VAL A 68 1.62 10.19 -1.10
N SER A 69 2.74 9.78 -1.70
CA SER A 69 2.78 8.60 -2.55
C SER A 69 2.70 7.32 -1.73
N TYR A 70 1.87 6.39 -2.17
CA TYR A 70 1.81 5.05 -1.60
C TYR A 70 2.77 4.17 -2.36
N VAL A 71 3.81 3.71 -1.68
CA VAL A 71 4.84 2.87 -2.27
C VAL A 71 4.80 1.47 -1.68
N THR A 72 5.19 0.48 -2.47
CA THR A 72 5.37 -0.88 -1.97
C THR A 72 6.59 -0.94 -1.04
N ALA A 73 6.73 -2.03 -0.29
CA ALA A 73 7.91 -2.24 0.55
C ALA A 73 9.21 -2.17 -0.27
N SER A 74 9.21 -2.75 -1.48
CA SER A 74 10.38 -2.71 -2.38
C SER A 74 10.67 -1.29 -2.87
N GLU A 75 9.64 -0.53 -3.22
CA GLU A 75 9.81 0.86 -3.64
C GLU A 75 10.34 1.73 -2.50
N LYS A 76 9.83 1.50 -1.28
CA LYS A 76 10.31 2.22 -0.10
C LYS A 76 11.78 1.93 0.18
N GLU A 77 12.19 0.67 0.08
CA GLU A 77 13.59 0.28 0.22
C GLU A 77 14.46 0.97 -0.81
N LEU A 78 14.02 1.02 -2.06
CA LEU A 78 14.72 1.72 -3.13
C LEU A 78 14.86 3.22 -2.82
N LEU A 79 13.80 3.87 -2.36
CA LEU A 79 13.83 5.27 -1.98
C LEU A 79 14.78 5.55 -0.82
N ASP A 80 14.78 4.68 0.20
CA ASP A 80 15.67 4.80 1.34
C ASP A 80 17.13 4.65 0.91
N CYS A 81 17.43 3.69 0.04
CA CYS A 81 18.76 3.51 -0.54
C CYS A 81 19.19 4.75 -1.34
N TYR A 82 18.29 5.28 -2.18
CA TYR A 82 18.55 6.47 -2.98
C TYR A 82 18.90 7.68 -2.10
N ARG A 83 18.13 7.89 -1.03
CA ARG A 83 18.31 9.02 -0.11
C ARG A 83 19.60 8.92 0.70
N SER A 84 20.10 7.70 0.92
CA SER A 84 21.35 7.49 1.66
C SER A 84 22.58 7.57 0.79
N MET A 85 22.44 7.66 -0.51
CA MET A 85 23.58 7.74 -1.44
C MET A 85 24.17 9.15 -1.48
N PRO A 86 25.51 9.28 -1.70
CA PRO A 86 26.12 10.55 -2.08
C PRO A 86 25.47 11.10 -3.36
N SER A 87 25.37 12.43 -3.49
CA SER A 87 24.67 13.07 -4.61
C SER A 87 25.16 12.63 -5.97
N ASN A 88 26.47 12.43 -6.15
CA ASN A 88 27.03 11.99 -7.43
C ASN A 88 26.57 10.58 -7.81
N ARG A 89 26.38 9.69 -6.84
CA ARG A 89 25.89 8.33 -7.09
C ARG A 89 24.39 8.31 -7.34
N SER A 90 23.62 9.10 -6.59
CA SER A 90 22.18 9.17 -6.79
C SER A 90 21.85 9.77 -8.16
N ASP A 91 22.59 10.76 -8.61
CA ASP A 91 22.43 11.36 -9.94
C ASP A 91 22.75 10.34 -11.04
N ALA A 92 23.81 9.56 -10.86
CA ALA A 92 24.19 8.51 -11.82
C ALA A 92 23.12 7.41 -11.89
N LEU A 93 22.56 7.00 -10.74
CA LEU A 93 21.48 6.01 -10.69
C LEU A 93 20.23 6.53 -11.40
N LEU A 94 19.86 7.78 -11.15
CA LEU A 94 18.69 8.40 -11.78
C LEU A 94 18.86 8.47 -13.30
N ALA A 95 20.05 8.86 -13.77
CA ALA A 95 20.37 8.89 -15.19
C ALA A 95 20.27 7.50 -15.82
N PHE A 96 20.76 6.47 -15.13
CA PHE A 96 20.65 5.08 -15.59
C PHE A 96 19.18 4.64 -15.69
N LEU A 97 18.36 4.92 -14.67
CA LEU A 97 16.95 4.55 -14.68
C LEU A 97 16.17 5.19 -15.81
N LYS A 98 16.53 6.41 -16.19
CA LYS A 98 15.90 7.12 -17.32
C LYS A 98 16.19 6.50 -18.68
N THR A 99 17.20 5.64 -18.76
CA THR A 99 17.55 4.96 -20.04
C THR A 99 16.82 3.63 -20.21
N LEU A 100 16.10 3.15 -19.21
CA LEU A 100 15.40 1.86 -19.25
C LEU A 100 14.08 1.91 -20.02
#